data_77a5e8b0c0b3a98a6b80d9749435be11
#
_entry.id   77a5e8b0c0b3a98a6b80d9749435be11
#
_cell.length_a   1.000
_cell.length_b   1.000
_cell.length_c   1.000
_cell.angle_alpha   90.00
_cell.angle_beta   90.00
_cell.angle_gamma   90.00
#
_symmetry.space_group_name_H-M   'P 1'
#
loop_
_entity.id
_entity.type
_entity.pdbx_description
1 polymer ?
#
loop_
_entity_poly.entity_id
_entity_poly.type
_entity_poly.pdbx_seq_one_letter_code
_entity_poly.pdbx_strand_id
1 'polypeptide(L)'
;MVFELSEIINYLGDSIESVKGEIDHIVIKYLKDPKEVDKHTLDWVNPLKKNKQEIAETTEAKAILVDSEVVYSQELQKKQKVLIY
;
A
#
# COMPACT_ATOMS: atom_id res chain seq x y z
N MET A 1 16.31 8.14 -2.34
CA MET A 1 15.47 8.97 -1.46
C MET A 1 14.64 8.06 -0.59
N VAL A 2 14.58 8.33 0.71
CA VAL A 2 13.89 7.47 1.69
C VAL A 2 12.86 8.30 2.44
N PHE A 3 11.62 7.80 2.50
CA PHE A 3 10.54 8.46 3.25
C PHE A 3 9.92 7.48 4.23
N GLU A 4 9.53 7.97 5.40
CA GLU A 4 8.62 7.20 6.25
C GLU A 4 7.21 7.27 5.65
N LEU A 5 6.45 6.18 5.77
CA LEU A 5 5.11 6.12 5.21
C LEU A 5 4.22 7.24 5.77
N SER A 6 4.40 7.58 7.05
CA SER A 6 3.66 8.69 7.67
C SER A 6 3.88 10.02 6.96
N GLU A 7 5.09 10.28 6.47
CA GLU A 7 5.39 11.49 5.70
C GLU A 7 4.63 11.52 4.38
N ILE A 8 4.57 10.37 3.70
CA ILE A 8 3.86 10.24 2.43
C ILE A 8 2.36 10.46 2.64
N ILE A 9 1.80 9.89 3.69
CA ILE A 9 0.39 10.06 4.03
C ILE A 9 0.07 11.52 4.32
N ASN A 10 0.93 12.21 5.06
CA ASN A 10 0.77 13.64 5.32
C ASN A 10 0.82 14.46 4.03
N TYR A 11 1.74 14.12 3.14
CA TYR A 11 1.88 14.82 1.86
C TYR A 11 0.64 14.67 0.99
N LEU A 12 0.06 13.47 0.94
CA LEU A 12 -1.13 13.20 0.14
C LEU A 12 -2.40 13.82 0.75
N GLY A 13 -2.43 13.97 2.07
CA GLY A 13 -3.46 14.71 2.78
C GLY A 13 -4.89 14.37 2.36
N ASP A 14 -5.58 15.37 1.82
CA ASP A 14 -7.00 15.25 1.44
C ASP A 14 -7.26 14.28 0.28
N SER A 15 -6.22 13.87 -0.43
CA SER A 15 -6.35 12.87 -1.49
C SER A 15 -6.61 11.46 -0.96
N ILE A 16 -6.40 11.25 0.34
CA ILE A 16 -6.58 9.95 0.98
C ILE A 16 -7.90 9.94 1.74
N GLU A 17 -8.76 8.95 1.48
CA GLU A 17 -10.00 8.76 2.21
C GLU A 17 -9.76 8.10 3.57
N SER A 18 -8.96 7.03 3.59
CA SER A 18 -8.67 6.31 4.81
C SER A 18 -7.40 5.48 4.67
N VAL A 19 -6.86 5.07 5.82
CA VAL A 19 -5.69 4.19 5.89
C VAL A 19 -6.02 3.06 6.84
N LYS A 20 -5.76 1.82 6.40
CA LYS A 20 -5.94 0.63 7.23
C LYS A 20 -4.60 -0.04 7.45
N GLY A 21 -4.31 -0.35 8.71
CA GLY A 21 -3.06 -0.99 9.11
C GLY A 21 -2.16 -0.03 9.88
N GLU A 22 -1.07 -0.56 10.41
CA GLU A 22 -0.09 0.20 11.20
C GLU A 22 0.98 0.79 10.30
N ILE A 23 1.09 2.11 10.29
CA ILE A 23 2.02 2.82 9.43
C ILE A 23 3.40 3.04 10.07
N ASP A 24 3.51 2.84 11.37
CA ASP A 24 4.75 3.09 12.09
C ASP A 24 5.87 2.17 11.60
N HIS A 25 7.07 2.72 11.47
CA HIS A 25 8.27 2.01 11.06
C HIS A 25 8.27 1.48 9.63
N ILE A 26 7.31 1.87 8.80
CA ILE A 26 7.34 1.53 7.38
C ILE A 26 8.10 2.60 6.63
N VAL A 27 9.16 2.18 5.96
CA VAL A 27 10.04 3.06 5.19
C VAL A 27 9.85 2.78 3.71
N ILE A 28 9.63 3.82 2.93
CA ILE A 28 9.45 3.72 1.48
C ILE A 28 10.70 4.26 0.80
N LYS A 29 11.35 3.41 0.03
CA LYS A 29 12.54 3.75 -0.75
C LYS A 29 12.22 3.92 -2.24
N TYR A 30 11.16 3.26 -2.69
CA TYR A 30 10.82 3.21 -4.12
C TYR A 30 9.32 3.43 -4.31
N LEU A 31 8.97 4.19 -5.32
CA LEU A 31 7.65 4.10 -5.92
C LEU A 31 7.64 2.84 -6.79
N LYS A 32 6.47 2.36 -7.16
CA LYS A 32 6.34 1.09 -7.88
C LYS A 32 7.33 0.97 -9.03
N ASP A 33 8.24 0.00 -8.93
CA ASP A 33 9.11 -0.41 -10.01
C ASP A 33 8.58 -1.74 -10.53
N PRO A 34 8.22 -1.86 -11.81
CA PRO A 34 7.70 -3.11 -12.35
C PRO A 34 8.66 -4.29 -12.27
N LYS A 35 9.95 -4.03 -12.02
CA LYS A 35 10.98 -5.08 -11.97
C LYS A 35 11.21 -5.62 -10.56
N GLU A 36 11.10 -4.77 -9.53
CA GLU A 36 11.45 -5.16 -8.16
C GLU A 36 10.49 -4.52 -7.16
N VAL A 37 9.49 -5.27 -6.73
CA VAL A 37 8.58 -4.84 -5.68
C VAL A 37 8.98 -5.55 -4.39
N ASP A 38 9.29 -4.80 -3.35
CA ASP A 38 9.64 -5.33 -2.04
C ASP A 38 8.94 -4.56 -0.92
N LYS A 39 9.29 -4.86 0.33
CA LYS A 39 8.68 -4.24 1.50
C LYS A 39 8.92 -2.72 1.60
N HIS A 40 9.86 -2.18 0.83
CA HIS A 40 10.16 -0.75 0.80
C HIS A 40 9.53 -0.03 -0.40
N THR A 41 8.71 -0.74 -1.17
CA THR A 41 8.03 -0.18 -2.34
C THR A 41 6.63 0.30 -1.96
N LEU A 42 6.27 1.50 -2.43
CA LEU A 42 4.88 1.93 -2.41
C LEU A 42 4.25 1.47 -3.72
N ASP A 43 3.41 0.45 -3.62
CA ASP A 43 2.72 -0.12 -4.77
C ASP A 43 1.34 0.52 -4.94
N TRP A 44 0.75 0.33 -6.09
CA TRP A 44 -0.63 0.75 -6.34
C TRP A 44 -1.30 -0.30 -7.21
N VAL A 45 -2.60 -0.47 -7.01
CA VAL A 45 -3.38 -1.46 -7.74
C VAL A 45 -4.36 -0.72 -8.63
N ASN A 46 -4.31 -1.01 -9.92
CA ASN A 46 -5.21 -0.40 -10.90
C ASN A 46 -6.66 -0.80 -10.56
N PRO A 47 -7.56 0.16 -10.32
CA PRO A 47 -8.95 -0.15 -9.94
C PRO A 47 -9.74 -0.88 -11.02
N LEU A 48 -9.24 -0.89 -12.26
CA LEU A 48 -9.89 -1.62 -13.35
C LEU A 48 -9.54 -3.11 -13.37
N LYS A 49 -8.56 -3.54 -12.57
CA LYS A 49 -8.20 -4.96 -12.50
C LYS A 49 -9.27 -5.75 -11.74
N LYS A 50 -9.66 -6.90 -12.28
CA LYS A 50 -10.66 -7.78 -11.65
C LYS A 50 -10.11 -8.47 -10.42
N ASN A 51 -8.81 -8.74 -10.39
CA ASN A 51 -8.15 -9.46 -9.31
C ASN A 51 -7.38 -8.52 -8.36
N LYS A 52 -7.85 -7.30 -8.20
CA LYS A 52 -7.15 -6.29 -7.38
C LYS A 52 -6.99 -6.71 -5.91
N GLN A 53 -7.96 -7.42 -5.35
CA GLN A 53 -7.87 -7.95 -4.00
C GLN A 53 -6.70 -8.92 -3.88
N GLU A 54 -6.60 -9.85 -4.82
CA GLU A 54 -5.52 -10.83 -4.86
C GLU A 54 -4.16 -10.15 -5.02
N ILE A 55 -4.08 -9.16 -5.90
CA ILE A 55 -2.84 -8.42 -6.13
C ILE A 55 -2.40 -7.75 -4.82
N ALA A 56 -3.34 -7.10 -4.11
CA ALA A 56 -3.02 -6.46 -2.84
C ALA A 56 -2.54 -7.47 -1.80
N GLU A 57 -3.12 -8.65 -1.77
CA GLU A 57 -2.77 -9.70 -0.80
C GLU A 57 -1.45 -10.39 -1.11
N THR A 58 -1.05 -10.44 -2.37
CA THR A 58 0.12 -11.20 -2.79
C THR A 58 1.35 -10.35 -3.08
N THR A 59 1.20 -9.05 -3.31
CA THR A 59 2.35 -8.18 -3.56
C THR A 59 3.30 -8.18 -2.36
N GLU A 60 4.58 -8.03 -2.64
CA GLU A 60 5.61 -7.93 -1.60
C GLU A 60 5.65 -6.56 -0.92
N ALA A 61 5.03 -5.57 -1.52
CA ALA A 61 4.97 -4.23 -0.94
C ALA A 61 4.18 -4.24 0.37
N LYS A 62 4.65 -3.48 1.35
CA LYS A 62 3.96 -3.31 2.64
C LYS A 62 2.88 -2.24 2.57
N ALA A 63 3.08 -1.22 1.76
CA ALA A 63 2.13 -0.12 1.59
C ALA A 63 1.56 -0.15 0.18
N ILE A 64 0.24 -0.12 0.07
CA ILE A 64 -0.45 -0.32 -1.21
C ILE A 64 -1.58 0.70 -1.35
N LEU A 65 -1.54 1.46 -2.45
CA LEU A 65 -2.63 2.35 -2.84
C LEU A 65 -3.71 1.54 -3.56
N VAL A 66 -4.92 1.62 -3.07
CA VAL A 66 -6.04 0.82 -3.59
C VAL A 66 -7.31 1.67 -3.67
N ASP A 67 -8.32 1.16 -4.38
CA ASP A 67 -9.64 1.78 -4.36
C ASP A 67 -10.51 1.19 -3.24
N SER A 68 -11.71 1.73 -3.08
CA SER A 68 -12.62 1.36 -1.98
C SER A 68 -13.15 -0.07 -2.07
N GLU A 69 -12.98 -0.74 -3.20
CA GLU A 69 -13.45 -2.11 -3.37
C GLU A 69 -12.50 -3.15 -2.76
N VAL A 70 -11.25 -2.77 -2.49
CA VAL A 70 -10.29 -3.67 -1.86
C VAL A 70 -10.54 -3.67 -0.35
N VAL A 71 -10.74 -4.86 0.21
CA VAL A 71 -11.05 -5.04 1.63
C VAL A 71 -9.77 -5.31 2.40
N TYR A 72 -9.62 -4.71 3.58
CA TYR A 72 -8.51 -5.01 4.47
C TYR A 72 -8.74 -6.36 5.15
N SER A 73 -8.40 -7.44 4.44
CA SER A 73 -8.68 -8.81 4.82
C SER A 73 -7.75 -9.30 5.95
N GLN A 74 -8.07 -10.47 6.50
CA GLN A 74 -7.21 -11.12 7.49
C GLN A 74 -5.84 -11.44 6.92
N GLU A 75 -5.75 -11.77 5.64
CA GLU A 75 -4.49 -12.05 4.97
C GLU A 75 -3.59 -10.82 4.98
N LEU A 76 -4.14 -9.66 4.66
CA LEU A 76 -3.40 -8.40 4.69
C LEU A 76 -2.97 -8.06 6.12
N GLN A 77 -3.82 -8.31 7.08
CA GLN A 77 -3.55 -8.06 8.49
C GLN A 77 -2.41 -8.94 9.01
N LYS A 78 -2.43 -10.22 8.65
CA LYS A 78 -1.38 -11.17 9.03
C LYS A 78 -0.03 -10.79 8.46
N LYS A 79 0.00 -10.26 7.25
CA LYS A 79 1.22 -9.82 6.59
C LYS A 79 1.65 -8.42 7.01
N GLN A 80 0.91 -7.79 7.91
CA GLN A 80 1.17 -6.45 8.43
C GLN A 80 1.24 -5.40 7.31
N LYS A 81 0.35 -5.53 6.34
CA LYS A 81 0.28 -4.60 5.22
C LYS A 81 -0.57 -3.39 5.55
N VAL A 82 -0.36 -2.31 4.80
CA VAL A 82 -1.11 -1.06 4.94
C VAL A 82 -1.82 -0.78 3.62
N LEU A 83 -3.12 -0.56 3.68
CA LEU A 83 -3.91 -0.13 2.54
C LEU A 83 -4.21 1.36 2.66
N ILE A 84 -3.98 2.09 1.59
CA ILE A 84 -4.24 3.52 1.49
C ILE A 84 -5.33 3.72 0.44
N TYR A 85 -6.48 4.18 0.90
CA TYR A 85 -7.66 4.35 0.05
C TYR A 85 -7.77 5.75 -0.53
#